data_e1dce39cacc0e61d1f763aca13f8f0f9
#
_entry.id   e1dce39cacc0e61d1f763aca13f8f0f9
#
_cell.length_a   1.000
_cell.length_b   1.000
_cell.length_c   1.000
_cell.angle_alpha   90.00
_cell.angle_beta   90.00
_cell.angle_gamma   90.00
#
_symmetry.space_group_name_H-M   'P 1'
#
loop_
_entity.id
_entity.type
_entity.pdbx_description
1 polymer ?
#
loop_
_entity_poly.entity_id
_entity_poly.type
_entity_poly.pdbx_seq_one_letter_code
_entity_poly.pdbx_strand_id
1 'polypeptide(L)'
;MSQLATVSLAQQRPAEDSFEIYKRRQAARARSRLYPLTVFYTLYVILVLIIAFSTTHPWTGVAFFSIGCVIWTLVEYFFHRYVLHGRFPPRRGFIGRFLHERLDPLHWDHHTRPFDGNHISGELKDLLPLFFVAAPISFLFPVYTAPMLLAGAIQGYVAEEWVHYSLHFSNSRFPLFRRVKKYHLYHHSPRGVDKGYGITTRFWDGVFDTRFPESVRRSLSKN
;
A
#
# COMPACT_ATOMS: atom_id res chain seq x y z
N MET A 1 -38.32 24.53 21.01
CA MET A 1 -37.11 23.67 20.96
C MET A 1 -36.85 22.98 19.62
N SER A 2 -37.77 23.03 18.61
CA SER A 2 -37.59 22.29 17.33
C SER A 2 -36.88 23.05 16.20
N GLN A 3 -36.74 24.38 16.27
CA GLN A 3 -36.11 25.16 15.19
C GLN A 3 -34.57 25.16 15.20
N LEU A 4 -33.94 24.97 16.34
CA LEU A 4 -32.47 24.94 16.45
C LEU A 4 -31.83 23.64 15.89
N ALA A 5 -32.57 22.52 15.95
CA ALA A 5 -32.10 21.23 15.41
C ALA A 5 -32.17 21.18 13.87
N THR A 6 -33.15 21.85 13.24
CA THR A 6 -33.32 21.88 11.79
C THR A 6 -32.27 22.76 11.08
N VAL A 7 -31.83 23.85 11.71
CA VAL A 7 -30.78 24.73 11.16
C VAL A 7 -29.41 23.98 11.13
N SER A 8 -29.12 23.18 12.14
CA SER A 8 -27.85 22.40 12.22
C SER A 8 -27.73 21.37 11.10
N LEU A 9 -28.80 20.66 10.76
CA LEU A 9 -28.79 19.62 9.71
C LEU A 9 -28.69 20.21 8.28
N ALA A 10 -29.28 21.37 8.05
CA ALA A 10 -29.23 22.03 6.74
C ALA A 10 -27.86 22.65 6.43
N GLN A 11 -27.10 23.06 7.47
CA GLN A 11 -25.75 23.60 7.31
C GLN A 11 -24.67 22.51 7.18
N GLN A 12 -24.92 21.28 7.65
CA GLN A 12 -23.95 20.17 7.56
C GLN A 12 -23.91 19.53 6.16
N ARG A 13 -25.04 19.45 5.44
CA ARG A 13 -25.13 18.84 4.10
C ARG A 13 -24.19 19.45 3.04
N PRO A 14 -24.08 20.78 2.87
CA PRO A 14 -23.16 21.36 1.88
C PRO A 14 -21.68 21.05 2.15
N ALA A 15 -21.29 20.90 3.40
CA ALA A 15 -19.91 20.55 3.77
C ALA A 15 -19.61 19.07 3.51
N GLU A 16 -20.56 18.17 3.80
CA GLU A 16 -20.45 16.74 3.48
C GLU A 16 -20.41 16.52 1.98
N ASP A 17 -21.26 17.19 1.21
CA ASP A 17 -21.27 17.11 -0.26
C ASP A 17 -19.93 17.61 -0.85
N SER A 18 -19.36 18.68 -0.31
CA SER A 18 -18.07 19.21 -0.76
C SER A 18 -16.91 18.25 -0.46
N PHE A 19 -16.93 17.56 0.69
CA PHE A 19 -15.93 16.56 1.04
C PHE A 19 -16.00 15.31 0.16
N GLU A 20 -17.21 14.82 -0.14
CA GLU A 20 -17.38 13.68 -1.04
C GLU A 20 -16.95 14.00 -2.48
N ILE A 21 -17.22 15.21 -2.97
CA ILE A 21 -16.72 15.69 -4.27
C ILE A 21 -15.19 15.74 -4.27
N TYR A 22 -14.58 16.30 -3.22
CA TYR A 22 -13.13 16.33 -3.06
C TYR A 22 -12.58 14.90 -3.09
N LYS A 23 -13.09 14.00 -2.27
CA LYS A 23 -12.65 12.60 -2.17
C LYS A 23 -12.76 11.86 -3.50
N ARG A 24 -13.84 12.05 -4.26
CA ARG A 24 -14.00 11.47 -5.62
C ARG A 24 -12.91 11.97 -6.59
N ARG A 25 -12.59 13.26 -6.57
CA ARG A 25 -11.52 13.85 -7.39
C ARG A 25 -10.16 13.27 -7.02
N GLN A 26 -9.87 13.15 -5.73
CA GLN A 26 -8.62 12.58 -5.24
C GLN A 26 -8.52 11.07 -5.57
N ALA A 27 -9.61 10.32 -5.46
CA ALA A 27 -9.66 8.93 -5.90
C ALA A 27 -9.38 8.77 -7.39
N ALA A 28 -9.89 9.64 -8.25
CA ALA A 28 -9.60 9.62 -9.67
C ALA A 28 -8.11 9.92 -9.95
N ARG A 29 -7.53 10.87 -9.21
CA ARG A 29 -6.12 11.24 -9.30
C ARG A 29 -5.20 10.10 -8.87
N ALA A 30 -5.50 9.43 -7.75
CA ALA A 30 -4.77 8.25 -7.29
C ALA A 30 -4.81 7.12 -8.34
N ARG A 31 -5.99 6.82 -8.91
CA ARG A 31 -6.11 5.80 -9.97
C ARG A 31 -5.28 6.12 -11.21
N SER A 32 -5.24 7.38 -11.64
CA SER A 32 -4.44 7.76 -12.81
C SER A 32 -2.94 7.52 -12.63
N ARG A 33 -2.45 7.48 -11.40
CA ARG A 33 -1.07 7.11 -11.05
C ARG A 33 -0.88 5.59 -10.96
N LEU A 34 -1.89 4.86 -10.47
CA LEU A 34 -1.85 3.41 -10.34
C LEU A 34 -1.92 2.67 -11.67
N TYR A 35 -2.68 3.18 -12.66
CA TYR A 35 -2.85 2.48 -13.93
C TYR A 35 -1.55 2.23 -14.70
N PRO A 36 -0.65 3.21 -14.93
CA PRO A 36 0.62 2.95 -15.61
C PRO A 36 1.48 1.90 -14.89
N LEU A 37 1.55 1.97 -13.56
CA LEU A 37 2.25 1.02 -12.71
C LEU A 37 1.63 -0.38 -12.86
N THR A 38 0.31 -0.49 -12.73
CA THR A 38 -0.41 -1.75 -12.85
C THR A 38 -0.19 -2.38 -14.23
N VAL A 39 -0.38 -1.63 -15.30
CA VAL A 39 -0.23 -2.15 -16.67
C VAL A 39 1.20 -2.64 -16.89
N PHE A 40 2.20 -1.82 -16.59
CA PHE A 40 3.60 -2.18 -16.83
C PHE A 40 4.00 -3.46 -16.08
N TYR A 41 3.77 -3.51 -14.76
CA TYR A 41 4.20 -4.65 -13.95
C TYR A 41 3.35 -5.90 -14.21
N THR A 42 2.05 -5.74 -14.47
CA THR A 42 1.21 -6.90 -14.82
C THR A 42 1.61 -7.51 -16.16
N LEU A 43 1.97 -6.71 -17.16
CA LEU A 43 2.49 -7.23 -18.43
C LEU A 43 3.79 -8.01 -18.24
N TYR A 44 4.71 -7.52 -17.41
CA TYR A 44 5.91 -8.29 -17.04
C TYR A 44 5.56 -9.61 -16.37
N VAL A 45 4.66 -9.60 -15.39
CA VAL A 45 4.20 -10.82 -14.69
C VAL A 45 3.59 -11.82 -15.67
N ILE A 46 2.71 -11.37 -16.56
CA ILE A 46 2.10 -12.23 -17.57
C ILE A 46 3.16 -12.85 -18.48
N LEU A 47 4.14 -12.07 -18.95
CA LEU A 47 5.23 -12.56 -19.79
C LEU A 47 6.03 -13.66 -19.07
N VAL A 48 6.42 -13.43 -17.83
CA VAL A 48 7.18 -14.44 -17.04
C VAL A 48 6.35 -15.69 -16.82
N LEU A 49 5.05 -15.55 -16.52
CA LEU A 49 4.14 -16.69 -16.38
C LEU A 49 4.04 -17.51 -17.67
N ILE A 50 3.83 -16.86 -18.83
CA ILE A 50 3.74 -17.56 -20.12
C ILE A 50 5.03 -18.36 -20.37
N ILE A 51 6.20 -17.76 -20.17
CA ILE A 51 7.48 -18.44 -20.40
C ILE A 51 7.65 -19.59 -19.40
N ALA A 52 7.35 -19.38 -18.11
CA ALA A 52 7.49 -20.42 -17.08
C ALA A 52 6.57 -21.62 -17.31
N PHE A 53 5.31 -21.37 -17.74
CA PHE A 53 4.37 -22.44 -18.06
C PHE A 53 4.69 -23.20 -19.35
N SER A 54 5.55 -22.62 -20.22
CA SER A 54 6.09 -23.32 -21.40
C SER A 54 7.24 -24.27 -21.07
N THR A 55 7.73 -24.28 -19.82
CA THR A 55 8.80 -25.18 -19.36
C THR A 55 8.25 -26.52 -18.84
N THR A 56 9.16 -27.44 -18.54
CA THR A 56 8.83 -28.73 -17.90
C THR A 56 8.55 -28.64 -16.40
N HIS A 57 8.69 -27.44 -15.79
CA HIS A 57 8.58 -27.22 -14.34
C HIS A 57 7.53 -26.17 -13.94
N PRO A 58 6.28 -26.18 -14.49
CA PRO A 58 5.30 -25.13 -14.22
C PRO A 58 4.92 -25.04 -12.73
N TRP A 59 4.79 -26.17 -12.05
CA TRP A 59 4.43 -26.20 -10.62
C TRP A 59 5.52 -25.66 -9.70
N THR A 60 6.78 -25.87 -10.06
CA THR A 60 7.90 -25.21 -9.38
C THR A 60 7.77 -23.69 -9.55
N GLY A 61 7.44 -23.22 -10.75
CA GLY A 61 7.17 -21.81 -11.01
C GLY A 61 6.04 -21.26 -10.13
N VAL A 62 4.91 -21.98 -10.03
CA VAL A 62 3.79 -21.58 -9.15
C VAL A 62 4.24 -21.47 -7.69
N ALA A 63 5.06 -22.42 -7.21
CA ALA A 63 5.59 -22.36 -5.85
C ALA A 63 6.46 -21.11 -5.63
N PHE A 64 7.43 -20.83 -6.53
CA PHE A 64 8.28 -19.63 -6.43
C PHE A 64 7.47 -18.34 -6.53
N PHE A 65 6.49 -18.26 -7.41
CA PHE A 65 5.58 -17.12 -7.51
C PHE A 65 4.83 -16.87 -6.20
N SER A 66 4.27 -17.94 -5.62
CA SER A 66 3.54 -17.84 -4.33
C SER A 66 4.45 -17.39 -3.19
N ILE A 67 5.68 -17.92 -3.14
CA ILE A 67 6.70 -17.48 -2.19
C ILE A 67 7.01 -16.00 -2.41
N GLY A 68 7.16 -15.55 -3.65
CA GLY A 68 7.35 -14.13 -3.98
C GLY A 68 6.25 -13.23 -3.45
N CYS A 69 4.98 -13.63 -3.62
CA CYS A 69 3.83 -12.89 -3.07
C CYS A 69 3.89 -12.81 -1.53
N VAL A 70 4.27 -13.89 -0.85
CA VAL A 70 4.42 -13.90 0.62
C VAL A 70 5.59 -13.03 1.06
N ILE A 71 6.74 -13.13 0.38
CA ILE A 71 7.92 -12.30 0.65
C ILE A 71 7.56 -10.82 0.52
N TRP A 72 6.76 -10.45 -0.50
CA TRP A 72 6.34 -9.06 -0.65
C TRP A 72 5.63 -8.53 0.60
N THR A 73 4.74 -9.30 1.22
CA THR A 73 4.06 -8.84 2.44
C THR A 73 5.01 -8.54 3.60
N LEU A 74 6.14 -9.24 3.68
CA LEU A 74 7.20 -8.95 4.64
C LEU A 74 8.00 -7.70 4.25
N VAL A 75 8.33 -7.56 2.97
CA VAL A 75 9.00 -6.36 2.42
C VAL A 75 8.14 -5.13 2.64
N GLU A 76 6.84 -5.19 2.31
CA GLU A 76 5.85 -4.14 2.61
C GLU A 76 5.91 -3.70 4.06
N TYR A 77 5.85 -4.66 5.00
CA TYR A 77 5.90 -4.37 6.43
C TYR A 77 7.18 -3.66 6.84
N PHE A 78 8.35 -4.16 6.41
CA PHE A 78 9.64 -3.54 6.76
C PHE A 78 9.82 -2.18 6.10
N PHE A 79 9.43 -2.06 4.83
CA PHE A 79 9.50 -0.80 4.11
C PHE A 79 8.60 0.26 4.76
N HIS A 80 7.34 -0.10 5.07
CA HIS A 80 6.41 0.78 5.77
C HIS A 80 6.96 1.21 7.14
N ARG A 81 7.42 0.24 7.95
CA ARG A 81 7.88 0.50 9.32
C ARG A 81 9.17 1.30 9.39
N TYR A 82 10.17 0.96 8.60
CA TYR A 82 11.53 1.49 8.77
C TYR A 82 11.93 2.52 7.72
N VAL A 83 11.33 2.48 6.54
CA VAL A 83 11.62 3.43 5.46
C VAL A 83 10.58 4.54 5.44
N LEU A 84 9.30 4.23 5.33
CA LEU A 84 8.24 5.23 5.23
C LEU A 84 7.98 5.95 6.56
N HIS A 85 8.01 5.24 7.68
CA HIS A 85 7.95 5.81 9.03
C HIS A 85 9.32 6.21 9.57
N GLY A 86 10.41 5.96 8.83
CA GLY A 86 11.73 6.46 9.16
C GLY A 86 11.74 7.99 9.24
N ARG A 87 12.57 8.54 10.10
CA ARG A 87 12.90 9.97 10.15
C ARG A 87 14.38 10.08 9.87
N PHE A 88 14.70 10.52 8.68
CA PHE A 88 16.08 10.62 8.25
C PHE A 88 16.61 12.03 8.55
N PRO A 89 17.52 12.22 9.52
CA PRO A 89 18.06 13.52 9.80
C PRO A 89 18.82 14.04 8.58
N PRO A 90 18.84 15.36 8.33
CA PRO A 90 19.58 15.97 7.23
C PRO A 90 21.08 15.65 7.40
N ARG A 91 21.60 14.80 6.52
CA ARG A 91 23.01 14.38 6.51
C ARG A 91 23.72 14.91 5.28
N ARG A 92 25.03 15.12 5.41
CA ARG A 92 25.88 15.47 4.26
C ARG A 92 25.99 14.28 3.30
N GLY A 93 26.07 14.59 1.99
CA GLY A 93 26.18 13.58 0.93
C GLY A 93 24.88 13.29 0.22
N PHE A 94 24.98 12.63 -0.95
CA PHE A 94 23.85 12.35 -1.84
C PHE A 94 22.78 11.46 -1.16
N ILE A 95 23.20 10.35 -0.55
CA ILE A 95 22.27 9.39 0.07
C ILE A 95 21.50 10.04 1.23
N GLY A 96 22.20 10.77 2.12
CA GLY A 96 21.56 11.41 3.27
C GLY A 96 20.54 12.46 2.86
N ARG A 97 20.85 13.26 1.82
CA ARG A 97 19.91 14.23 1.27
C ARG A 97 18.72 13.54 0.59
N PHE A 98 18.96 12.51 -0.21
CA PHE A 98 17.90 11.75 -0.87
C PHE A 98 16.90 11.15 0.14
N LEU A 99 17.39 10.52 1.20
CA LEU A 99 16.53 9.94 2.24
C LEU A 99 15.70 11.02 2.94
N HIS A 100 16.33 12.13 3.31
CA HIS A 100 15.66 13.23 4.03
C HIS A 100 14.68 14.01 3.14
N GLU A 101 15.09 14.41 1.93
CA GLU A 101 14.31 15.29 1.07
C GLU A 101 13.23 14.54 0.26
N ARG A 102 13.44 13.24 0.02
CA ARG A 102 12.58 12.45 -0.85
C ARG A 102 11.67 11.49 -0.09
N LEU A 103 12.17 10.79 0.93
CA LEU A 103 11.40 9.77 1.64
C LEU A 103 10.64 10.31 2.84
N ASP A 104 11.22 11.22 3.63
CA ASP A 104 10.54 11.79 4.79
C ASP A 104 9.20 12.47 4.44
N PRO A 105 9.11 13.35 3.41
CA PRO A 105 7.85 14.01 3.11
C PRO A 105 6.81 13.05 2.52
N LEU A 106 7.23 12.02 1.77
CA LEU A 106 6.35 11.18 0.97
C LEU A 106 5.23 10.55 1.81
N HIS A 107 5.60 9.92 2.92
CA HIS A 107 4.65 9.19 3.76
C HIS A 107 4.04 10.05 4.86
N TRP A 108 4.80 10.98 5.42
CA TRP A 108 4.26 11.91 6.42
C TRP A 108 3.22 12.86 5.84
N ASP A 109 3.37 13.26 4.58
CA ASP A 109 2.32 13.98 3.85
C ASP A 109 1.07 13.13 3.67
N HIS A 110 1.23 11.82 3.42
CA HIS A 110 0.12 10.89 3.37
C HIS A 110 -0.59 10.74 4.74
N HIS A 111 0.15 10.66 5.84
CA HIS A 111 -0.45 10.64 7.19
C HIS A 111 -1.22 11.91 7.53
N THR A 112 -0.73 13.08 7.14
CA THR A 112 -1.40 14.36 7.40
C THR A 112 -2.59 14.59 6.48
N ARG A 113 -2.59 14.03 5.27
CA ARG A 113 -3.61 14.18 4.23
C ARG A 113 -4.02 12.84 3.64
N PRO A 114 -4.68 11.96 4.43
CA PRO A 114 -4.92 10.56 4.05
C PRO A 114 -5.85 10.37 2.85
N PHE A 115 -6.48 11.44 2.37
CA PHE A 115 -7.32 11.43 1.17
C PHE A 115 -6.71 12.27 0.02
N ASP A 116 -5.44 12.62 0.07
CA ASP A 116 -4.76 13.27 -1.06
C ASP A 116 -4.24 12.22 -2.05
N GLY A 117 -4.87 12.15 -3.21
CA GLY A 117 -4.54 11.18 -4.26
C GLY A 117 -3.13 11.30 -4.84
N ASN A 118 -2.36 12.34 -4.50
CA ASN A 118 -0.96 12.45 -4.93
C ASN A 118 0.03 11.70 -4.02
N HIS A 119 -0.37 11.37 -2.79
CA HIS A 119 0.52 10.83 -1.77
C HIS A 119 0.14 9.41 -1.30
N ILE A 120 -0.94 8.81 -1.84
CA ILE A 120 -1.42 7.48 -1.41
C ILE A 120 -0.61 6.35 -2.02
N SER A 121 -0.20 6.50 -3.28
CA SER A 121 0.40 5.44 -4.08
C SER A 121 1.78 5.81 -4.56
N GLY A 122 2.67 4.83 -4.69
CA GLY A 122 3.89 4.94 -5.46
C GLY A 122 3.60 5.24 -6.94
N GLU A 123 4.58 5.79 -7.62
CA GLU A 123 4.54 5.97 -9.06
C GLU A 123 5.39 4.90 -9.77
N LEU A 124 5.07 4.62 -11.01
CA LEU A 124 5.86 3.68 -11.82
C LEU A 124 7.38 3.98 -11.77
N LYS A 125 7.75 5.25 -11.85
CA LYS A 125 9.16 5.71 -11.84
C LYS A 125 9.91 5.38 -10.55
N ASP A 126 9.22 5.16 -9.44
CA ASP A 126 9.86 5.02 -8.12
C ASP A 126 10.57 3.66 -8.00
N LEU A 127 10.00 2.60 -8.58
CA LEU A 127 10.59 1.26 -8.58
C LEU A 127 11.26 0.87 -9.92
N LEU A 128 11.09 1.64 -10.99
CA LEU A 128 11.71 1.33 -12.28
C LEU A 128 13.23 1.10 -12.22
N PRO A 129 14.03 1.93 -11.52
CA PRO A 129 15.47 1.71 -11.46
C PRO A 129 15.82 0.35 -10.84
N LEU A 130 15.16 0.00 -9.74
CA LEU A 130 15.35 -1.30 -9.07
C LEU A 130 14.88 -2.45 -9.96
N PHE A 131 13.75 -2.29 -10.64
CA PHE A 131 13.22 -3.28 -11.59
C PHE A 131 14.20 -3.57 -12.73
N PHE A 132 14.78 -2.55 -13.35
CA PHE A 132 15.74 -2.72 -14.46
C PHE A 132 17.06 -3.35 -14.02
N VAL A 133 17.34 -3.39 -12.73
CA VAL A 133 18.47 -4.17 -12.17
C VAL A 133 18.01 -5.59 -11.80
N ALA A 134 16.93 -5.72 -11.06
CA ALA A 134 16.48 -7.00 -10.53
C ALA A 134 15.97 -7.96 -11.62
N ALA A 135 15.23 -7.46 -12.61
CA ALA A 135 14.67 -8.31 -13.66
C ALA A 135 15.75 -8.99 -14.50
N PRO A 136 16.74 -8.30 -15.10
CA PRO A 136 17.83 -8.97 -15.82
C PRO A 136 18.61 -9.95 -14.94
N ILE A 137 18.94 -9.60 -13.70
CA ILE A 137 19.64 -10.49 -12.76
C ILE A 137 18.82 -11.75 -12.49
N SER A 138 17.51 -11.64 -12.34
CA SER A 138 16.66 -12.80 -12.10
C SER A 138 16.74 -13.81 -13.25
N PHE A 139 16.86 -13.36 -14.50
CA PHE A 139 16.99 -14.22 -15.69
C PHE A 139 18.36 -14.91 -15.85
N LEU A 140 19.32 -14.67 -14.94
CA LEU A 140 20.51 -15.52 -14.83
C LEU A 140 20.18 -16.90 -14.27
N PHE A 141 18.99 -17.09 -13.74
CA PHE A 141 18.46 -18.34 -13.20
C PHE A 141 17.34 -18.90 -14.08
N PRO A 142 16.98 -20.20 -13.97
CA PRO A 142 15.87 -20.76 -14.68
C PRO A 142 14.58 -19.96 -14.45
N VAL A 143 13.81 -19.72 -15.52
CA VAL A 143 12.63 -18.84 -15.49
C VAL A 143 11.60 -19.23 -14.41
N TYR A 144 11.47 -20.53 -14.14
CA TYR A 144 10.58 -21.07 -13.10
C TYR A 144 11.08 -20.90 -11.65
N THR A 145 12.20 -20.19 -11.42
CA THR A 145 12.78 -19.93 -10.10
C THR A 145 12.82 -18.42 -9.80
N ALA A 146 13.98 -17.78 -9.86
CA ALA A 146 14.16 -16.37 -9.50
C ALA A 146 13.25 -15.41 -10.31
N PRO A 147 13.04 -15.55 -11.63
CA PRO A 147 12.10 -14.70 -12.34
C PRO A 147 10.66 -14.85 -11.85
N MET A 148 10.21 -16.09 -11.56
CA MET A 148 8.88 -16.33 -11.00
C MET A 148 8.73 -15.79 -9.57
N LEU A 149 9.77 -15.89 -8.75
CA LEU A 149 9.79 -15.29 -7.41
C LEU A 149 9.69 -13.77 -7.49
N LEU A 150 10.46 -13.14 -8.38
CA LEU A 150 10.39 -11.70 -8.62
C LEU A 150 9.00 -11.29 -9.16
N ALA A 151 8.45 -12.05 -10.11
CA ALA A 151 7.10 -11.81 -10.64
C ALA A 151 6.03 -11.88 -9.53
N GLY A 152 6.14 -12.84 -8.61
CA GLY A 152 5.27 -12.95 -7.44
C GLY A 152 5.40 -11.75 -6.49
N ALA A 153 6.63 -11.30 -6.21
CA ALA A 153 6.86 -10.12 -5.38
C ALA A 153 6.30 -8.85 -6.04
N ILE A 154 6.50 -8.68 -7.34
CA ILE A 154 5.94 -7.55 -8.11
C ILE A 154 4.40 -7.60 -8.12
N GLN A 155 3.79 -8.77 -8.28
CA GLN A 155 2.34 -8.90 -8.19
C GLN A 155 1.81 -8.59 -6.79
N GLY A 156 2.56 -8.96 -5.75
CA GLY A 156 2.29 -8.57 -4.36
C GLY A 156 2.30 -7.05 -4.19
N TYR A 157 3.29 -6.37 -4.75
CA TYR A 157 3.38 -4.91 -4.76
C TYR A 157 2.18 -4.25 -5.45
N VAL A 158 1.85 -4.69 -6.65
CA VAL A 158 0.69 -4.16 -7.38
C VAL A 158 -0.60 -4.37 -6.58
N ALA A 159 -0.77 -5.53 -5.95
CA ALA A 159 -1.93 -5.82 -5.12
C ALA A 159 -1.98 -4.93 -3.87
N GLU A 160 -0.85 -4.72 -3.19
CA GLU A 160 -0.74 -3.81 -2.04
C GLU A 160 -1.18 -2.40 -2.39
N GLU A 161 -0.68 -1.84 -3.48
CA GLU A 161 -1.04 -0.48 -3.92
C GLU A 161 -2.56 -0.33 -4.14
N TRP A 162 -3.21 -1.33 -4.76
CA TRP A 162 -4.66 -1.34 -4.92
C TRP A 162 -5.42 -1.56 -3.61
N VAL A 163 -4.90 -2.38 -2.71
CA VAL A 163 -5.45 -2.54 -1.35
C VAL A 163 -5.37 -1.21 -0.62
N HIS A 164 -4.21 -0.58 -0.58
CA HIS A 164 -3.98 0.69 0.09
C HIS A 164 -4.91 1.80 -0.45
N TYR A 165 -4.96 1.97 -1.78
CA TYR A 165 -5.93 2.84 -2.43
C TYR A 165 -7.37 2.55 -1.95
N SER A 166 -7.75 1.28 -1.90
CA SER A 166 -9.11 0.87 -1.54
C SER A 166 -9.41 1.16 -0.07
N LEU A 167 -8.45 1.03 0.83
CA LEU A 167 -8.61 1.35 2.25
C LEU A 167 -8.93 2.84 2.46
N HIS A 168 -8.43 3.74 1.62
CA HIS A 168 -8.74 5.16 1.69
C HIS A 168 -10.05 5.53 0.97
N PHE A 169 -10.26 5.04 -0.24
CA PHE A 169 -11.32 5.56 -1.12
C PHE A 169 -12.54 4.67 -1.27
N SER A 170 -12.45 3.35 -1.05
CA SER A 170 -13.59 2.46 -1.23
C SER A 170 -14.57 2.54 -0.05
N ASN A 171 -15.86 2.48 -0.38
CA ASN A 171 -16.97 2.41 0.58
C ASN A 171 -17.57 1.00 0.67
N SER A 172 -16.75 -0.05 0.47
CA SER A 172 -17.20 -1.43 0.56
C SER A 172 -17.86 -1.73 1.91
N ARG A 173 -19.00 -2.41 1.85
CA ARG A 173 -19.75 -2.85 3.05
C ARG A 173 -19.31 -4.22 3.57
N PHE A 174 -18.39 -4.89 2.89
CA PHE A 174 -17.90 -6.20 3.29
C PHE A 174 -17.24 -6.14 4.68
N PRO A 175 -17.68 -6.94 5.67
CA PRO A 175 -17.27 -6.76 7.07
C PRO A 175 -15.76 -6.87 7.29
N LEU A 176 -15.09 -7.83 6.63
CA LEU A 176 -13.64 -7.99 6.74
C LEU A 176 -12.90 -6.77 6.20
N PHE A 177 -13.32 -6.26 5.03
CA PHE A 177 -12.73 -5.06 4.45
C PHE A 177 -12.89 -3.83 5.37
N ARG A 178 -14.07 -3.66 5.97
CA ARG A 178 -14.33 -2.57 6.92
C ARG A 178 -13.40 -2.65 8.15
N ARG A 179 -13.13 -3.86 8.65
CA ARG A 179 -12.20 -4.05 9.78
C ARG A 179 -10.77 -3.69 9.40
N VAL A 180 -10.31 -4.11 8.22
CA VAL A 180 -8.97 -3.77 7.73
C VAL A 180 -8.87 -2.26 7.49
N LYS A 181 -9.89 -1.66 6.87
CA LYS A 181 -9.96 -0.21 6.65
C LYS A 181 -9.92 0.58 7.96
N LYS A 182 -10.72 0.21 8.97
CA LYS A 182 -10.70 0.87 10.28
C LYS A 182 -9.32 0.75 10.95
N TYR A 183 -8.69 -0.42 10.83
CA TYR A 183 -7.34 -0.67 11.38
C TYR A 183 -6.30 0.24 10.72
N HIS A 184 -6.30 0.32 9.40
CA HIS A 184 -5.40 1.17 8.64
C HIS A 184 -5.66 2.67 8.90
N LEU A 185 -6.91 3.12 8.88
CA LEU A 185 -7.24 4.51 9.21
C LEU A 185 -6.92 4.90 10.66
N TYR A 186 -6.96 3.93 11.60
CA TYR A 186 -6.47 4.16 12.96
C TYR A 186 -4.95 4.33 13.00
N HIS A 187 -4.20 3.59 12.18
CA HIS A 187 -2.77 3.79 11.99
C HIS A 187 -2.43 5.23 11.56
N HIS A 188 -3.27 5.85 10.72
CA HIS A 188 -3.14 7.27 10.35
C HIS A 188 -3.44 8.27 11.50
N SER A 189 -3.96 7.81 12.63
CA SER A 189 -4.21 8.69 13.76
C SER A 189 -2.94 8.93 14.59
N PRO A 190 -2.84 10.08 15.32
CA PRO A 190 -1.71 10.33 16.21
C PRO A 190 -1.51 9.28 17.30
N ARG A 191 -2.56 8.50 17.62
CA ARG A 191 -2.50 7.41 18.60
C ARG A 191 -2.09 6.06 18.00
N GLY A 192 -2.15 5.93 16.69
CA GLY A 192 -1.89 4.68 15.96
C GLY A 192 -0.60 4.67 15.15
N VAL A 193 0.01 5.83 14.90
CA VAL A 193 1.11 6.00 13.95
C VAL A 193 2.35 5.14 14.21
N ASP A 194 2.59 4.75 15.46
CA ASP A 194 3.75 3.92 15.84
C ASP A 194 3.43 2.41 15.88
N LYS A 195 2.28 1.96 15.36
CA LYS A 195 1.85 0.57 15.35
C LYS A 195 0.98 0.28 14.12
N GLY A 196 0.81 -1.02 13.79
CA GLY A 196 -0.13 -1.42 12.75
C GLY A 196 0.36 -1.13 11.33
N TYR A 197 1.60 -1.48 11.04
CA TYR A 197 2.26 -1.19 9.76
C TYR A 197 1.83 -2.07 8.59
N GLY A 198 1.22 -3.24 8.85
CA GLY A 198 0.77 -4.14 7.79
C GLY A 198 -0.44 -3.59 7.03
N ILE A 199 -0.30 -3.36 5.74
CA ILE A 199 -1.34 -2.85 4.82
C ILE A 199 -2.15 -4.04 4.27
N THR A 200 -1.49 -4.99 3.62
CA THR A 200 -2.14 -6.18 3.04
C THR A 200 -2.45 -7.22 4.09
N THR A 201 -1.59 -7.40 5.07
CA THR A 201 -1.77 -8.36 6.17
C THR A 201 -1.25 -7.83 7.49
N ARG A 202 -2.00 -8.13 8.57
CA ARG A 202 -1.59 -7.82 9.95
C ARG A 202 -0.76 -8.93 10.59
N PHE A 203 -0.39 -9.95 9.83
CA PHE A 203 0.37 -11.09 10.33
C PHE A 203 1.70 -10.62 10.94
N TRP A 204 2.44 -9.78 10.22
CA TRP A 204 3.74 -9.27 10.63
C TRP A 204 3.67 -8.34 11.85
N ASP A 205 2.59 -7.57 11.99
CA ASP A 205 2.35 -6.82 13.24
C ASP A 205 2.29 -7.74 14.46
N GLY A 206 1.85 -8.97 14.25
CA GLY A 206 1.85 -9.97 15.32
C GLY A 206 3.19 -10.58 15.60
N VAL A 207 3.96 -10.84 14.55
CA VAL A 207 5.31 -11.43 14.67
C VAL A 207 6.27 -10.45 15.34
N PHE A 208 6.17 -9.16 15.02
CA PHE A 208 7.08 -8.12 15.49
C PHE A 208 6.52 -7.23 16.61
N ASP A 209 5.43 -7.65 17.24
CA ASP A 209 4.75 -7.00 18.39
C ASP A 209 4.40 -5.51 18.13
N THR A 210 3.96 -5.21 16.91
CA THR A 210 3.47 -3.88 16.52
C THR A 210 1.95 -3.81 16.40
N ARG A 211 1.21 -4.80 16.93
CA ARG A 211 -0.25 -4.77 17.00
C ARG A 211 -0.74 -3.67 17.92
N PHE A 212 -1.87 -3.07 17.60
CA PHE A 212 -2.58 -2.21 18.53
C PHE A 212 -2.96 -2.94 19.80
N PRO A 213 -3.05 -2.24 20.94
CA PRO A 213 -3.55 -2.81 22.20
C PRO A 213 -4.91 -3.50 22.00
N GLU A 214 -5.20 -4.51 22.79
CA GLU A 214 -6.41 -5.33 22.64
C GLU A 214 -7.68 -4.50 22.78
N SER A 215 -7.72 -3.53 23.68
CA SER A 215 -8.83 -2.59 23.85
C SER A 215 -9.15 -1.84 22.55
N VAL A 216 -8.13 -1.36 21.85
CA VAL A 216 -8.27 -0.69 20.54
C VAL A 216 -8.78 -1.69 19.49
N ARG A 217 -8.15 -2.87 19.40
CA ARG A 217 -8.55 -3.90 18.42
C ARG A 217 -10.02 -4.32 18.59
N ARG A 218 -10.47 -4.47 19.83
CA ARG A 218 -11.89 -4.75 20.14
C ARG A 218 -12.81 -3.60 19.72
N SER A 219 -12.41 -2.35 19.93
CA SER A 219 -13.21 -1.19 19.51
C SER A 219 -13.31 -1.09 17.98
N LEU A 220 -12.22 -1.34 17.25
CA LEU A 220 -12.20 -1.33 15.79
C LEU A 220 -12.98 -2.49 15.16
N SER A 221 -13.20 -3.59 15.90
CA SER A 221 -13.98 -4.74 15.44
C SER A 221 -15.49 -4.60 15.63
N LYS A 222 -15.92 -3.68 16.49
CA LYS A 222 -17.34 -3.36 16.66
C LYS A 222 -17.84 -2.59 15.44
N ASN A 223 -19.05 -2.91 15.00
CA ASN A 223 -19.70 -2.31 13.80
C ASN A 223 -20.01 -0.84 13.95
#